data_dfe98aa01a57c8fd552753ce3cf35bb4
#
_entry.id   dfe98aa01a57c8fd552753ce3cf35bb4
#
_cell.length_a   1.000
_cell.length_b   1.000
_cell.length_c   1.000
_cell.angle_alpha   90.00
_cell.angle_beta   90.00
_cell.angle_gamma   90.00
#
_symmetry.space_group_name_H-M   'P 1'
#
loop_
_entity.id
_entity.type
_entity.pdbx_description
1 polymer ?
#
loop_
_entity_poly.entity_id
_entity_poly.type
_entity_poly.pdbx_seq_one_letter_code
_entity_poly.pdbx_strand_id
1 'polypeptide(L)'
;VLSVARRELTLQVSEAEIDQLLAVREVGGPEVRLANIVVALPDGASADQIATAQKKISGVRDVIVKGELTFNAAAIRYSDAQNALEGGEIGWRGFDAIPPAFAGMLKTMKPGDVSEPVRGPNGFQIIQLVETRDAGQQTITEFNAQGLLVRITPTLPAEAARQKVEELHAKLVAGEKFADVARASSDDTLTRADGGDMGWFAINAWGSAIGNQLQALSDGQLSQPFQSEVGWHIIQRLGTREQDVTEKNRRNQAREIIAQRKAEEEFERYLRQLRSEAYIDSRLAKPAAAS
;
A
#
# COMPACT_ATOMS: atom_id res chain seq x y z
N VAL A 1 -18.23 -11.80 -18.10
CA VAL A 1 -19.28 -11.58 -17.08
C VAL A 1 -18.67 -10.88 -15.86
N LEU A 2 -17.53 -11.32 -15.35
CA LEU A 2 -16.84 -10.68 -14.21
C LEU A 2 -16.31 -9.25 -14.49
N SER A 3 -16.05 -8.93 -15.77
CA SER A 3 -15.54 -7.60 -16.17
C SER A 3 -16.65 -6.53 -16.26
N VAL A 4 -17.90 -6.92 -16.45
CA VAL A 4 -19.04 -5.99 -16.54
C VAL A 4 -19.49 -5.56 -15.15
N ALA A 5 -19.54 -6.48 -14.18
CA ALA A 5 -19.87 -6.16 -12.79
C ALA A 5 -18.85 -5.20 -12.12
N ARG A 6 -17.60 -5.23 -12.57
CA ARG A 6 -16.53 -4.35 -12.06
C ARG A 6 -16.63 -2.89 -12.57
N ARG A 7 -17.37 -2.64 -13.64
CA ARG A 7 -17.47 -1.31 -14.28
C ARG A 7 -18.57 -0.42 -13.72
N GLU A 8 -19.57 -0.96 -13.03
CA GLU A 8 -20.74 -0.19 -12.55
C GLU A 8 -20.73 0.08 -11.05
N LEU A 9 -19.84 -0.57 -10.28
CA LEU A 9 -19.75 -0.37 -8.84
C LEU A 9 -18.75 0.76 -8.53
N THR A 10 -19.17 1.99 -8.69
CA THR A 10 -18.52 3.13 -8.03
C THR A 10 -18.85 3.05 -6.53
N LEU A 11 -18.12 2.21 -5.81
CA LEU A 11 -18.26 2.09 -4.36
C LEU A 11 -17.80 3.40 -3.72
N GLN A 12 -18.75 4.28 -3.46
CA GLN A 12 -18.45 5.52 -2.76
C GLN A 12 -18.10 5.20 -1.31
N VAL A 13 -16.89 5.59 -0.92
CA VAL A 13 -16.44 5.56 0.47
C VAL A 13 -16.51 6.99 1.00
N SER A 14 -17.34 7.20 2.02
CA SER A 14 -17.49 8.51 2.65
C SER A 14 -16.37 8.79 3.65
N GLU A 15 -16.07 10.07 3.87
CA GLU A 15 -15.09 10.47 4.89
C GLU A 15 -15.51 10.04 6.30
N ALA A 16 -16.80 10.01 6.61
CA ALA A 16 -17.31 9.53 7.90
C ALA A 16 -16.98 8.03 8.13
N GLU A 17 -17.06 7.19 7.10
CA GLU A 17 -16.68 5.79 7.21
C GLU A 17 -15.17 5.63 7.43
N ILE A 18 -14.36 6.50 6.81
CA ILE A 18 -12.91 6.54 7.02
C ILE A 18 -12.61 6.91 8.46
N ASP A 19 -13.21 8.00 8.96
CA ASP A 19 -13.01 8.46 10.34
C ASP A 19 -13.43 7.40 11.36
N GLN A 20 -14.56 6.72 11.12
CA GLN A 20 -15.03 5.63 11.97
C GLN A 20 -14.06 4.44 11.97
N LEU A 21 -13.51 4.06 10.81
CA LEU A 21 -12.52 2.99 10.74
C LEU A 21 -11.25 3.37 11.48
N LEU A 22 -10.74 4.59 11.28
CA LEU A 22 -9.52 5.09 11.92
C LEU A 22 -9.67 5.25 13.45
N ALA A 23 -10.89 5.50 13.95
CA ALA A 23 -11.17 5.58 15.38
C ALA A 23 -11.11 4.22 16.09
N VAL A 24 -11.45 3.13 15.39
CA VAL A 24 -11.52 1.78 15.97
C VAL A 24 -10.38 0.86 15.56
N ARG A 25 -9.63 1.23 14.54
CA ARG A 25 -8.55 0.42 13.96
C ARG A 25 -7.31 1.27 13.68
N GLU A 26 -6.16 0.82 14.13
CA GLU A 26 -4.86 1.43 13.84
C GLU A 26 -4.42 1.12 12.40
N VAL A 27 -4.97 1.86 11.44
CA VAL A 27 -4.58 1.74 10.03
C VAL A 27 -3.29 2.51 9.79
N GLY A 28 -2.27 1.88 9.19
CA GLY A 28 -0.97 2.51 8.93
C GLY A 28 -0.20 2.87 10.21
N GLY A 29 -0.51 2.18 11.32
CA GLY A 29 0.20 2.29 12.60
C GLY A 29 1.50 1.48 12.62
N PRO A 30 2.08 1.28 13.82
CA PRO A 30 3.30 0.51 13.99
C PRO A 30 3.20 -0.87 13.35
N GLU A 31 4.30 -1.33 12.79
CA GLU A 31 4.42 -2.68 12.26
C GLU A 31 5.23 -3.53 13.24
N VAL A 32 4.89 -4.79 13.31
CA VAL A 32 5.56 -5.80 14.12
C VAL A 32 6.07 -6.93 13.25
N ARG A 33 7.30 -7.37 13.51
CA ARG A 33 7.85 -8.58 12.92
C ARG A 33 7.59 -9.73 13.87
N LEU A 34 6.91 -10.76 13.38
CA LEU A 34 6.41 -11.85 14.17
C LEU A 34 6.97 -13.19 13.70
N ALA A 35 7.08 -14.12 14.63
CA ALA A 35 7.28 -15.54 14.36
C ALA A 35 6.27 -16.35 15.17
N ASN A 36 5.89 -17.55 14.69
CA ASN A 36 4.98 -18.45 15.42
C ASN A 36 5.46 -19.89 15.46
N ILE A 37 5.02 -20.59 16.49
CA ILE A 37 5.11 -22.05 16.60
C ILE A 37 3.69 -22.56 16.78
N VAL A 38 3.30 -23.55 16.00
CA VAL A 38 1.96 -24.16 16.03
C VAL A 38 2.10 -25.61 16.42
N VAL A 39 1.25 -26.06 17.33
CA VAL A 39 0.98 -27.48 17.58
C VAL A 39 -0.42 -27.77 17.07
N ALA A 40 -0.49 -28.44 15.94
CA ALA A 40 -1.74 -28.68 15.24
C ALA A 40 -2.66 -29.65 15.99
N LEU A 41 -3.96 -29.43 15.82
CA LEU A 41 -5.01 -30.33 16.29
C LEU A 41 -5.90 -30.71 15.10
N PRO A 42 -6.27 -31.99 14.97
CA PRO A 42 -7.25 -32.40 13.97
C PRO A 42 -8.64 -31.86 14.30
N ASP A 43 -9.47 -31.73 13.27
CA ASP A 43 -10.89 -31.41 13.45
C ASP A 43 -11.55 -32.49 14.33
N GLY A 44 -12.30 -32.04 15.34
CA GLY A 44 -12.94 -32.96 16.29
C GLY A 44 -12.02 -33.61 17.32
N ALA A 45 -10.84 -32.99 17.58
CA ALA A 45 -9.91 -33.48 18.58
C ALA A 45 -10.55 -33.78 19.93
N SER A 46 -10.21 -34.93 20.54
CA SER A 46 -10.67 -35.30 21.88
C SER A 46 -10.07 -34.41 22.97
N ALA A 47 -10.69 -34.42 24.17
CA ALA A 47 -10.19 -33.68 25.33
C ALA A 47 -8.72 -34.04 25.66
N ASP A 48 -8.35 -35.32 25.55
CA ASP A 48 -6.99 -35.80 25.81
C ASP A 48 -5.98 -35.31 24.76
N GLN A 49 -6.39 -35.24 23.49
CA GLN A 49 -5.56 -34.67 22.42
C GLN A 49 -5.34 -33.17 22.64
N ILE A 50 -6.40 -32.45 23.03
CA ILE A 50 -6.32 -31.00 23.35
C ILE A 50 -5.36 -30.78 24.52
N ALA A 51 -5.49 -31.55 25.63
CA ALA A 51 -4.61 -31.43 26.79
C ALA A 51 -3.14 -31.77 26.45
N THR A 52 -2.92 -32.78 25.61
CA THR A 52 -1.58 -33.17 25.16
C THR A 52 -0.93 -32.08 24.32
N ALA A 53 -1.67 -31.51 23.37
CA ALA A 53 -1.17 -30.42 22.52
C ALA A 53 -0.87 -29.15 23.36
N GLN A 54 -1.74 -28.80 24.30
CA GLN A 54 -1.52 -27.68 25.21
C GLN A 54 -0.28 -27.89 26.08
N LYS A 55 -0.06 -29.11 26.61
CA LYS A 55 1.14 -29.45 27.38
C LYS A 55 2.40 -29.36 26.50
N LYS A 56 2.33 -29.84 25.25
CA LYS A 56 3.44 -29.79 24.29
C LYS A 56 3.84 -28.35 24.02
N ILE A 57 2.88 -27.46 23.66
CA ILE A 57 3.19 -26.07 23.32
C ILE A 57 3.69 -25.28 24.55
N SER A 58 3.16 -25.54 25.75
CA SER A 58 3.63 -24.92 26.98
C SER A 58 5.07 -25.35 27.27
N GLY A 59 5.40 -26.65 27.13
CA GLY A 59 6.77 -27.13 27.30
C GLY A 59 7.75 -26.52 26.28
N VAL A 60 7.34 -26.35 25.03
CA VAL A 60 8.14 -25.63 24.01
C VAL A 60 8.39 -24.17 24.43
N ARG A 61 7.35 -23.50 24.91
CA ARG A 61 7.50 -22.12 25.41
C ARG A 61 8.49 -22.06 26.58
N ASP A 62 8.39 -22.97 27.54
CA ASP A 62 9.24 -23.00 28.73
C ASP A 62 10.72 -23.13 28.37
N VAL A 63 11.09 -24.01 27.43
CA VAL A 63 12.50 -24.14 27.01
C VAL A 63 13.01 -22.90 26.27
N ILE A 64 12.12 -22.16 25.55
CA ILE A 64 12.49 -20.91 24.92
C ILE A 64 12.70 -19.81 25.95
N VAL A 65 11.75 -19.65 26.89
CA VAL A 65 11.82 -18.61 27.93
C VAL A 65 13.02 -18.82 28.88
N LYS A 66 13.39 -20.08 29.14
CA LYS A 66 14.60 -20.42 29.90
C LYS A 66 15.91 -20.22 29.11
N GLY A 67 15.81 -19.92 27.81
CA GLY A 67 17.00 -19.77 26.95
C GLY A 67 17.70 -21.06 26.55
N GLU A 68 17.07 -22.23 26.79
CA GLU A 68 17.62 -23.55 26.40
C GLU A 68 17.60 -23.76 24.88
N LEU A 69 16.63 -23.14 24.18
CA LEU A 69 16.52 -23.09 22.73
C LEU A 69 16.14 -21.68 22.27
N THR A 70 16.65 -21.28 21.12
CA THR A 70 16.12 -20.10 20.42
C THR A 70 14.73 -20.39 19.86
N PHE A 71 13.91 -19.35 19.66
CA PHE A 71 12.58 -19.51 19.06
C PHE A 71 12.65 -20.18 17.69
N ASN A 72 13.61 -19.75 16.85
CA ASN A 72 13.87 -20.32 15.53
C ASN A 72 14.17 -21.83 15.60
N ALA A 73 15.10 -22.26 16.48
CA ALA A 73 15.43 -23.67 16.66
C ALA A 73 14.25 -24.50 17.18
N ALA A 74 13.44 -23.90 18.08
CA ALA A 74 12.23 -24.55 18.59
C ALA A 74 11.14 -24.65 17.50
N ALA A 75 10.99 -23.65 16.63
CA ALA A 75 10.08 -23.69 15.49
C ALA A 75 10.45 -24.84 14.53
N ILE A 76 11.70 -24.90 14.11
CA ILE A 76 12.19 -25.97 13.22
C ILE A 76 11.94 -27.37 13.82
N ARG A 77 12.07 -27.51 15.13
CA ARG A 77 12.00 -28.80 15.80
C ARG A 77 10.58 -29.26 16.18
N TYR A 78 9.71 -28.33 16.53
CA TYR A 78 8.43 -28.63 17.18
C TYR A 78 7.20 -28.07 16.51
N SER A 79 7.34 -27.14 15.55
CA SER A 79 6.20 -26.51 14.91
C SER A 79 5.63 -27.38 13.79
N ASP A 80 4.31 -27.46 13.75
CA ASP A 80 3.56 -28.06 12.66
C ASP A 80 3.14 -27.03 11.59
N ALA A 81 3.60 -25.77 11.69
CA ALA A 81 3.30 -24.71 10.74
C ALA A 81 4.11 -24.86 9.44
N GLN A 82 3.58 -24.34 8.32
CA GLN A 82 4.25 -24.41 7.01
C GLN A 82 5.60 -23.67 7.00
N ASN A 83 5.72 -22.60 7.78
CA ASN A 83 6.94 -21.79 7.94
C ASN A 83 7.89 -22.33 9.04
N ALA A 84 7.67 -23.54 9.54
CA ALA A 84 8.48 -24.12 10.61
C ALA A 84 9.98 -24.18 10.26
N LEU A 85 10.31 -24.61 9.04
CA LEU A 85 11.69 -24.72 8.55
C LEU A 85 12.39 -23.37 8.37
N GLU A 86 11.61 -22.30 8.26
CA GLU A 86 12.07 -20.91 8.21
C GLU A 86 12.14 -20.28 9.61
N GLY A 87 12.12 -21.11 10.67
CA GLY A 87 12.16 -20.66 12.04
C GLY A 87 10.83 -20.07 12.55
N GLY A 88 9.72 -20.36 11.87
CA GLY A 88 8.39 -19.87 12.20
C GLY A 88 8.16 -18.41 11.80
N GLU A 89 9.02 -17.82 10.97
CA GLU A 89 8.95 -16.39 10.63
C GLU A 89 7.68 -16.08 9.82
N ILE A 90 6.89 -15.09 10.29
CA ILE A 90 5.70 -14.56 9.61
C ILE A 90 6.08 -13.29 8.84
N GLY A 91 7.15 -12.60 9.24
CA GLY A 91 7.59 -11.31 8.71
C GLY A 91 6.83 -10.12 9.30
N TRP A 92 6.97 -8.96 8.64
CA TRP A 92 6.35 -7.71 9.06
C TRP A 92 4.84 -7.71 8.83
N ARG A 93 4.09 -7.26 9.84
CA ARG A 93 2.63 -7.09 9.79
C ARG A 93 2.23 -5.78 10.46
N GLY A 94 1.35 -5.01 9.82
CA GLY A 94 0.66 -3.91 10.48
C GLY A 94 -0.31 -4.45 11.53
N PHE A 95 -0.53 -3.72 12.62
CA PHE A 95 -1.50 -4.12 13.65
C PHE A 95 -2.91 -4.35 13.09
N ASP A 96 -3.24 -3.68 12.01
CA ASP A 96 -4.51 -3.81 11.29
C ASP A 96 -4.69 -5.17 10.59
N ALA A 97 -3.60 -5.83 10.23
CA ALA A 97 -3.60 -7.17 9.62
C ALA A 97 -3.54 -8.30 10.65
N ILE A 98 -3.44 -7.97 11.95
CA ILE A 98 -3.36 -8.96 13.02
C ILE A 98 -4.76 -9.27 13.56
N PRO A 99 -5.12 -10.58 13.71
CA PRO A 99 -6.41 -10.93 14.31
C PRO A 99 -6.57 -10.31 15.70
N PRO A 100 -7.77 -9.81 16.07
CA PRO A 100 -8.01 -9.09 17.33
C PRO A 100 -7.59 -9.86 18.58
N ALA A 101 -7.68 -11.21 18.55
CA ALA A 101 -7.23 -12.08 19.65
C ALA A 101 -5.74 -11.92 19.98
N PHE A 102 -4.92 -11.55 19.02
CA PHE A 102 -3.47 -11.38 19.19
C PHE A 102 -3.06 -9.91 19.32
N ALA A 103 -3.79 -8.99 18.69
CA ALA A 103 -3.45 -7.57 18.67
C ALA A 103 -3.39 -6.96 20.08
N GLY A 104 -4.33 -7.34 20.97
CA GLY A 104 -4.33 -6.87 22.36
C GLY A 104 -3.11 -7.32 23.15
N MET A 105 -2.67 -8.57 22.96
CA MET A 105 -1.51 -9.16 23.61
C MET A 105 -0.21 -8.52 23.10
N LEU A 106 -0.07 -8.37 21.78
CA LEU A 106 1.12 -7.80 21.15
C LEU A 106 1.40 -6.35 21.58
N LYS A 107 0.36 -5.57 21.92
CA LYS A 107 0.51 -4.20 22.45
C LYS A 107 1.24 -4.12 23.78
N THR A 108 1.25 -5.22 24.55
CA THR A 108 1.91 -5.29 25.86
C THR A 108 3.27 -5.97 25.83
N MET A 109 3.60 -6.63 24.72
CA MET A 109 4.85 -7.35 24.54
C MET A 109 5.99 -6.42 24.11
N LYS A 110 7.21 -6.81 24.44
CA LYS A 110 8.47 -6.19 24.00
C LYS A 110 9.16 -7.08 22.97
N PRO A 111 10.01 -6.50 22.11
CA PRO A 111 10.87 -7.30 21.24
C PRO A 111 11.64 -8.38 22.00
N GLY A 112 11.55 -9.62 21.54
CA GLY A 112 12.09 -10.81 22.20
C GLY A 112 11.07 -11.60 23.02
N ASP A 113 9.96 -11.00 23.45
CA ASP A 113 8.95 -11.69 24.26
C ASP A 113 8.24 -12.79 23.47
N VAL A 114 7.87 -13.86 24.20
CA VAL A 114 7.09 -14.99 23.69
C VAL A 114 5.76 -15.07 24.41
N SER A 115 4.68 -15.14 23.64
CA SER A 115 3.32 -15.16 24.19
C SER A 115 3.02 -16.42 25.03
N GLU A 116 1.97 -16.33 25.85
CA GLU A 116 1.32 -17.54 26.34
C GLU A 116 0.69 -18.34 25.18
N PRO A 117 0.52 -19.68 25.35
CA PRO A 117 -0.18 -20.48 24.37
C PRO A 117 -1.60 -19.98 24.11
N VAL A 118 -1.91 -19.71 22.84
CA VAL A 118 -3.24 -19.28 22.39
C VAL A 118 -3.84 -20.36 21.53
N ARG A 119 -5.10 -20.71 21.79
CA ARG A 119 -5.85 -21.64 20.95
C ARG A 119 -6.38 -20.92 19.71
N GLY A 120 -5.99 -21.41 18.56
CA GLY A 120 -6.50 -21.00 17.25
C GLY A 120 -7.37 -22.07 16.59
N PRO A 121 -7.85 -21.84 15.38
CA PRO A 121 -8.66 -22.80 14.62
C PRO A 121 -7.92 -24.12 14.37
N ASN A 122 -6.62 -24.08 14.11
CA ASN A 122 -5.81 -25.21 13.70
C ASN A 122 -5.00 -25.85 14.86
N GLY A 123 -5.23 -25.44 16.12
CA GLY A 123 -4.48 -25.95 17.28
C GLY A 123 -4.03 -24.85 18.23
N PHE A 124 -2.97 -25.13 18.98
CA PHE A 124 -2.35 -24.16 19.88
C PHE A 124 -1.16 -23.49 19.20
N GLN A 125 -0.94 -22.23 19.49
CA GLN A 125 0.22 -21.50 18.99
C GLN A 125 0.79 -20.54 20.04
N ILE A 126 2.09 -20.31 19.95
CA ILE A 126 2.81 -19.23 20.62
C ILE A 126 3.39 -18.30 19.56
N ILE A 127 3.44 -17.02 19.87
CA ILE A 127 3.95 -15.96 19.00
C ILE A 127 5.14 -15.30 19.67
N GLN A 128 6.22 -15.08 18.93
CA GLN A 128 7.30 -14.20 19.33
C GLN A 128 7.15 -12.85 18.65
N LEU A 129 7.22 -11.77 19.43
CA LEU A 129 7.44 -10.44 18.91
C LEU A 129 8.95 -10.27 18.67
N VAL A 130 9.36 -10.35 17.40
CA VAL A 130 10.78 -10.28 17.02
C VAL A 130 11.26 -8.84 17.06
N GLU A 131 10.48 -7.93 16.48
CA GLU A 131 10.85 -6.51 16.34
C GLU A 131 9.60 -5.65 16.19
N THR A 132 9.68 -4.39 16.57
CA THR A 132 8.67 -3.38 16.29
C THR A 132 9.30 -2.24 15.51
N ARG A 133 8.58 -1.69 14.57
CA ARG A 133 8.93 -0.41 13.96
C ARG A 133 7.71 0.47 13.89
N ASP A 134 7.90 1.73 14.19
CA ASP A 134 6.87 2.71 13.89
C ASP A 134 6.75 2.79 12.37
N ALA A 135 5.52 2.95 11.86
CA ALA A 135 5.30 3.20 10.44
C ALA A 135 6.03 4.48 9.96
N GLY A 136 6.64 5.18 10.88
CA GLY A 136 7.44 6.37 10.67
C GLY A 136 6.62 7.52 10.07
N GLN A 137 7.10 8.71 10.22
CA GLN A 137 6.58 9.84 9.45
C GLN A 137 6.88 9.58 7.96
N GLN A 138 5.82 9.49 7.15
CA GLN A 138 5.97 9.30 5.71
C GLN A 138 6.07 10.67 5.07
N THR A 139 7.25 11.02 4.61
CA THR A 139 7.48 12.26 3.88
C THR A 139 7.66 11.97 2.39
N ILE A 140 7.21 12.89 1.57
CA ILE A 140 7.53 12.93 0.14
C ILE A 140 8.18 14.26 -0.17
N THR A 141 9.10 14.23 -1.12
CA THR A 141 9.66 15.46 -1.67
C THR A 141 8.68 16.03 -2.68
N GLU A 142 8.23 17.26 -2.47
CA GLU A 142 7.45 18.03 -3.43
C GLU A 142 8.33 19.12 -4.04
N PHE A 143 8.07 19.41 -5.31
CA PHE A 143 8.71 20.46 -6.08
C PHE A 143 7.69 21.53 -6.41
N ASN A 144 8.13 22.79 -6.37
CA ASN A 144 7.43 23.92 -6.95
C ASN A 144 8.16 24.31 -8.23
N ALA A 145 7.44 24.42 -9.32
CA ALA A 145 8.04 24.73 -10.61
C ALA A 145 7.09 25.55 -11.50
N GLN A 146 7.67 26.14 -12.53
CA GLN A 146 6.92 26.66 -13.67
C GLN A 146 7.43 26.00 -14.94
N GLY A 147 6.51 25.75 -15.89
CA GLY A 147 6.76 24.99 -17.09
C GLY A 147 6.25 25.68 -18.35
N LEU A 148 6.93 25.40 -19.47
CA LEU A 148 6.56 25.83 -20.81
C LEU A 148 6.64 24.61 -21.73
N LEU A 149 5.63 24.44 -22.57
CA LEU A 149 5.56 23.37 -23.57
C LEU A 149 5.47 23.98 -24.98
N VAL A 150 6.27 23.47 -25.89
CA VAL A 150 6.12 23.63 -27.34
C VAL A 150 5.74 22.27 -27.90
N ARG A 151 4.48 22.12 -28.31
CA ARG A 151 3.93 20.85 -28.76
C ARG A 151 4.35 20.53 -30.17
N ILE A 152 4.76 19.29 -30.43
CA ILE A 152 5.00 18.78 -31.77
C ILE A 152 3.64 18.48 -32.41
N THR A 153 3.39 19.04 -33.59
CA THR A 153 2.14 18.87 -34.34
C THR A 153 2.44 18.68 -35.84
N PRO A 154 1.47 18.22 -36.63
CA PRO A 154 1.67 18.15 -38.09
C PRO A 154 2.07 19.49 -38.72
N THR A 155 1.65 20.63 -38.13
CA THR A 155 1.96 21.98 -38.61
C THR A 155 3.23 22.57 -37.98
N LEU A 156 3.73 21.96 -36.87
CA LEU A 156 4.99 22.32 -36.23
C LEU A 156 5.81 21.03 -36.00
N PRO A 157 6.56 20.56 -37.00
CA PRO A 157 7.40 19.36 -36.89
C PRO A 157 8.47 19.48 -35.81
N ALA A 158 9.03 18.35 -35.37
CA ALA A 158 9.94 18.26 -34.25
C ALA A 158 11.13 19.25 -34.31
N GLU A 159 11.71 19.44 -35.48
CA GLU A 159 12.86 20.35 -35.68
C GLU A 159 12.42 21.83 -35.51
N ALA A 160 11.28 22.19 -36.09
CA ALA A 160 10.75 23.55 -35.93
C ALA A 160 10.31 23.84 -34.48
N ALA A 161 9.74 22.82 -33.80
CA ALA A 161 9.40 22.93 -32.39
C ALA A 161 10.66 23.08 -31.52
N ARG A 162 11.74 22.39 -31.86
CA ARG A 162 13.05 22.52 -31.20
C ARG A 162 13.61 23.93 -31.35
N GLN A 163 13.65 24.46 -32.57
CA GLN A 163 14.10 25.82 -32.81
C GLN A 163 13.28 26.85 -32.00
N LYS A 164 11.96 26.70 -32.00
CA LYS A 164 11.06 27.57 -31.23
C LYS A 164 11.35 27.50 -29.73
N VAL A 165 11.55 26.33 -29.14
CA VAL A 165 11.84 26.21 -27.70
C VAL A 165 13.23 26.77 -27.37
N GLU A 166 14.23 26.64 -28.25
CA GLU A 166 15.55 27.24 -28.08
C GLU A 166 15.48 28.79 -28.09
N GLU A 167 14.68 29.36 -28.97
CA GLU A 167 14.42 30.82 -28.97
C GLU A 167 13.76 31.30 -27.68
N LEU A 168 12.79 30.55 -27.18
CA LEU A 168 12.12 30.86 -25.91
C LEU A 168 13.07 30.73 -24.73
N HIS A 169 13.93 29.71 -24.73
CA HIS A 169 14.97 29.56 -23.73
C HIS A 169 15.94 30.73 -23.72
N ALA A 170 16.39 31.19 -24.91
CA ALA A 170 17.26 32.34 -25.02
C ALA A 170 16.63 33.62 -24.44
N LYS A 171 15.33 33.84 -24.61
CA LYS A 171 14.61 34.95 -23.99
C LYS A 171 14.60 34.89 -22.48
N LEU A 172 14.37 33.69 -21.93
CA LEU A 172 14.39 33.46 -20.49
C LEU A 172 15.78 33.69 -19.90
N VAL A 173 16.83 33.19 -20.57
CA VAL A 173 18.24 33.45 -20.18
C VAL A 173 18.59 34.95 -20.27
N ALA A 174 18.02 35.70 -21.22
CA ALA A 174 18.16 37.14 -21.34
C ALA A 174 17.42 37.94 -20.26
N GLY A 175 16.64 37.26 -19.39
CA GLY A 175 15.97 37.86 -18.24
C GLY A 175 14.49 38.21 -18.47
N GLU A 176 13.86 37.78 -19.57
CA GLU A 176 12.42 37.89 -19.72
C GLU A 176 11.72 37.05 -18.61
N LYS A 177 10.61 37.57 -18.11
CA LYS A 177 9.85 36.88 -17.06
C LYS A 177 9.24 35.57 -17.60
N PHE A 178 9.49 34.46 -16.93
CA PHE A 178 9.00 33.15 -17.33
C PHE A 178 7.48 33.15 -17.57
N ALA A 179 6.73 33.77 -16.65
CA ALA A 179 5.28 33.86 -16.74
C ALA A 179 4.77 34.58 -18.02
N ASP A 180 5.47 35.61 -18.45
CA ASP A 180 5.07 36.36 -19.65
C ASP A 180 5.37 35.55 -20.91
N VAL A 181 6.53 34.91 -20.98
CA VAL A 181 6.91 34.00 -22.07
C VAL A 181 5.96 32.80 -22.16
N ALA A 182 5.61 32.21 -21.01
CA ALA A 182 4.69 31.06 -20.95
C ALA A 182 3.26 31.44 -21.41
N ARG A 183 2.73 32.59 -20.94
CA ARG A 183 1.40 33.08 -21.40
C ARG A 183 1.35 33.31 -22.89
N ALA A 184 2.43 33.89 -23.45
CA ALA A 184 2.50 34.23 -24.86
C ALA A 184 2.71 32.99 -25.76
N SER A 185 3.47 32.00 -25.33
CA SER A 185 4.06 31.01 -26.23
C SER A 185 3.90 29.57 -25.84
N SER A 186 3.43 29.24 -24.62
CA SER A 186 3.23 27.88 -24.19
C SER A 186 2.01 27.23 -24.85
N ASP A 187 2.18 25.98 -25.27
CA ASP A 187 1.08 25.13 -25.76
C ASP A 187 0.46 24.27 -24.63
N ASP A 188 0.90 24.45 -23.37
CA ASP A 188 0.29 23.80 -22.22
C ASP A 188 -1.00 24.51 -21.79
N THR A 189 -2.13 23.90 -22.06
CA THR A 189 -3.45 24.46 -21.75
C THR A 189 -3.76 24.48 -20.26
N LEU A 190 -3.06 23.71 -19.44
CA LEU A 190 -3.31 23.62 -18.00
C LEU A 190 -2.66 24.77 -17.24
N THR A 191 -1.43 25.12 -17.60
CA THR A 191 -0.63 26.10 -16.83
C THR A 191 -0.40 27.43 -17.54
N ARG A 192 -0.62 27.49 -18.85
CA ARG A 192 -0.36 28.68 -19.67
C ARG A 192 -1.01 29.96 -19.15
N ALA A 193 -2.30 29.87 -18.76
CA ALA A 193 -3.04 31.04 -18.27
C ALA A 193 -2.43 31.62 -17.00
N ASP A 194 -1.88 30.74 -16.16
CA ASP A 194 -1.21 31.10 -14.90
C ASP A 194 0.29 31.35 -15.07
N GLY A 195 0.75 31.56 -16.32
CA GLY A 195 2.16 31.87 -16.59
C GLY A 195 3.10 30.67 -16.45
N GLY A 196 2.55 29.45 -16.63
CA GLY A 196 3.30 28.21 -16.51
C GLY A 196 3.40 27.69 -15.07
N ASP A 197 2.72 28.29 -14.09
CA ASP A 197 2.76 27.83 -12.71
C ASP A 197 2.17 26.42 -12.57
N MET A 198 2.99 25.51 -12.06
CA MET A 198 2.64 24.10 -11.83
C MET A 198 2.27 23.83 -10.36
N GLY A 199 2.45 24.82 -9.48
CA GLY A 199 2.26 24.66 -8.04
C GLY A 199 3.22 23.72 -7.37
N TRP A 200 2.84 23.19 -6.19
CA TRP A 200 3.57 22.15 -5.47
C TRP A 200 3.07 20.76 -5.87
N PHE A 201 3.97 19.87 -6.23
CA PHE A 201 3.61 18.52 -6.68
C PHE A 201 4.72 17.51 -6.40
N ALA A 202 4.32 16.22 -6.28
CA ALA A 202 5.25 15.11 -6.15
C ALA A 202 5.97 14.85 -7.49
N ILE A 203 7.19 14.36 -7.42
CA ILE A 203 8.14 14.26 -8.54
C ILE A 203 7.59 13.70 -9.86
N ASN A 204 6.67 12.74 -9.79
CA ASN A 204 6.15 12.05 -10.98
C ASN A 204 4.77 12.56 -11.45
N ALA A 205 4.25 13.61 -10.82
CA ALA A 205 2.89 14.08 -11.12
C ALA A 205 2.73 14.61 -12.56
N TRP A 206 3.80 15.10 -13.15
CA TRP A 206 3.84 15.63 -14.53
C TRP A 206 4.63 14.72 -15.50
N GLY A 207 4.85 13.46 -15.11
CA GLY A 207 5.58 12.47 -15.90
C GLY A 207 7.09 12.44 -15.63
N SER A 208 7.71 11.33 -16.03
CA SER A 208 9.10 11.03 -15.71
C SER A 208 10.10 12.00 -16.34
N ALA A 209 9.84 12.51 -17.55
CA ALA A 209 10.73 13.45 -18.22
C ALA A 209 10.90 14.74 -17.41
N ILE A 210 9.79 15.30 -16.90
CA ILE A 210 9.79 16.49 -16.04
C ILE A 210 10.42 16.16 -14.68
N GLY A 211 10.06 15.03 -14.07
CA GLY A 211 10.60 14.59 -12.79
C GLY A 211 12.12 14.46 -12.80
N ASN A 212 12.70 13.86 -13.83
CA ASN A 212 14.16 13.71 -13.98
C ASN A 212 14.86 15.08 -14.08
N GLN A 213 14.26 16.02 -14.80
CA GLN A 213 14.82 17.38 -14.90
C GLN A 213 14.78 18.10 -13.55
N LEU A 214 13.65 18.02 -12.84
CA LEU A 214 13.50 18.65 -11.53
C LEU A 214 14.50 18.13 -10.50
N GLN A 215 14.84 16.84 -10.53
CA GLN A 215 15.87 16.28 -9.65
C GLN A 215 17.27 16.84 -9.95
N ALA A 216 17.57 17.10 -11.21
CA ALA A 216 18.88 17.60 -11.63
C ALA A 216 19.07 19.11 -11.39
N LEU A 217 17.97 19.87 -11.26
CA LEU A 217 18.00 21.32 -11.08
C LEU A 217 18.12 21.69 -9.60
N SER A 218 18.78 22.81 -9.32
CA SER A 218 18.70 23.52 -8.04
C SER A 218 17.50 24.49 -8.02
N ASP A 219 17.09 24.91 -6.82
CA ASP A 219 16.01 25.91 -6.67
C ASP A 219 16.40 27.23 -7.35
N GLY A 220 15.49 27.79 -8.12
CA GLY A 220 15.71 28.95 -8.98
C GLY A 220 16.31 28.65 -10.35
N GLN A 221 16.81 27.43 -10.58
CA GLN A 221 17.47 27.09 -11.82
C GLN A 221 16.50 26.78 -12.96
N LEU A 222 16.84 27.27 -14.15
CA LEU A 222 16.16 27.00 -15.42
C LEU A 222 16.79 25.76 -16.09
N SER A 223 15.96 24.85 -16.63
CA SER A 223 16.43 23.73 -17.41
C SER A 223 16.93 24.16 -18.80
N GLN A 224 17.80 23.34 -19.39
CA GLN A 224 17.93 23.34 -20.83
C GLN A 224 16.62 22.83 -21.47
N PRO A 225 16.32 23.19 -22.73
CA PRO A 225 15.23 22.56 -23.47
C PRO A 225 15.39 21.03 -23.50
N PHE A 226 14.32 20.31 -23.16
CA PHE A 226 14.31 18.84 -23.19
C PHE A 226 13.01 18.33 -23.82
N GLN A 227 13.06 17.11 -24.34
CA GLN A 227 11.95 16.50 -25.07
C GLN A 227 11.19 15.49 -24.21
N SER A 228 9.87 15.46 -24.36
CA SER A 228 8.98 14.39 -23.91
C SER A 228 8.19 13.83 -25.09
N GLU A 229 7.27 12.89 -24.82
CA GLU A 229 6.38 12.33 -25.84
C GLU A 229 5.43 13.37 -26.46
N VAL A 230 5.13 14.47 -25.76
CA VAL A 230 4.17 15.48 -26.22
C VAL A 230 4.82 16.69 -26.87
N GLY A 231 6.13 16.86 -26.73
CA GLY A 231 6.84 17.99 -27.30
C GLY A 231 8.10 18.39 -26.53
N TRP A 232 8.50 19.65 -26.70
CA TRP A 232 9.68 20.25 -26.07
C TRP A 232 9.28 21.08 -24.86
N HIS A 233 10.05 20.99 -23.79
CA HIS A 233 9.79 21.66 -22.53
C HIS A 233 10.95 22.53 -22.09
N ILE A 234 10.63 23.56 -21.34
CA ILE A 234 11.53 24.29 -20.45
C ILE A 234 10.85 24.32 -19.11
N ILE A 235 11.56 24.03 -18.02
CA ILE A 235 11.05 24.17 -16.67
C ILE A 235 12.03 25.00 -15.84
N GLN A 236 11.48 25.71 -14.85
CA GLN A 236 12.25 26.34 -13.80
C GLN A 236 11.80 25.79 -12.46
N ARG A 237 12.71 25.20 -11.70
CA ARG A 237 12.44 24.77 -10.34
C ARG A 237 12.45 26.00 -9.43
N LEU A 238 11.34 26.24 -8.74
CA LEU A 238 11.18 27.39 -7.86
C LEU A 238 11.52 27.06 -6.42
N GLY A 239 11.27 25.81 -6.00
CA GLY A 239 11.55 25.35 -4.65
C GLY A 239 11.34 23.88 -4.47
N THR A 240 11.80 23.40 -3.31
CA THR A 240 11.65 22.01 -2.86
C THR A 240 11.20 22.02 -1.41
N ARG A 241 10.33 21.10 -1.04
CA ARG A 241 9.93 20.89 0.35
C ARG A 241 9.70 19.43 0.65
N GLU A 242 9.86 19.06 1.91
CA GLU A 242 9.39 17.79 2.43
C GLU A 242 7.95 17.97 2.94
N GLN A 243 7.04 17.15 2.42
CA GLN A 243 5.65 17.13 2.81
C GLN A 243 5.36 15.87 3.58
N ASP A 244 4.86 16.01 4.82
CA ASP A 244 4.34 14.88 5.59
C ASP A 244 3.02 14.40 4.97
N VAL A 245 3.00 13.15 4.53
CA VAL A 245 1.83 12.51 3.93
C VAL A 245 1.31 11.35 4.77
N THR A 246 1.78 11.21 6.00
CA THR A 246 1.43 10.10 6.89
C THR A 246 -0.07 9.97 7.06
N GLU A 247 -0.74 11.05 7.44
CA GLU A 247 -2.20 11.05 7.62
C GLU A 247 -2.96 10.84 6.32
N LYS A 248 -2.49 11.45 5.23
CA LYS A 248 -3.08 11.25 3.89
C LYS A 248 -3.02 9.79 3.45
N ASN A 249 -1.86 9.14 3.63
CA ASN A 249 -1.66 7.74 3.28
C ASN A 249 -2.50 6.82 4.18
N ARG A 250 -2.58 7.13 5.47
CA ARG A 250 -3.41 6.43 6.43
C ARG A 250 -4.89 6.47 6.04
N ARG A 251 -5.40 7.63 5.62
CA ARG A 251 -6.77 7.79 5.11
C ARG A 251 -6.99 7.04 3.79
N ASN A 252 -6.01 7.05 2.89
CA ASN A 252 -6.08 6.30 1.65
C ASN A 252 -6.14 4.79 1.89
N GLN A 253 -5.33 4.25 2.79
CA GLN A 253 -5.37 2.84 3.18
C GLN A 253 -6.72 2.47 3.80
N ALA A 254 -7.26 3.32 4.68
CA ALA A 254 -8.58 3.14 5.26
C ALA A 254 -9.66 3.10 4.16
N ARG A 255 -9.57 3.99 3.18
CA ARG A 255 -10.49 4.02 2.03
C ARG A 255 -10.44 2.74 1.21
N GLU A 256 -9.24 2.21 0.95
CA GLU A 256 -9.04 0.95 0.23
C GLU A 256 -9.64 -0.24 0.98
N ILE A 257 -9.42 -0.33 2.29
CA ILE A 257 -9.98 -1.38 3.15
C ILE A 257 -11.52 -1.36 3.10
N ILE A 258 -12.13 -0.17 3.21
CA ILE A 258 -13.59 -0.01 3.15
C ILE A 258 -14.10 -0.37 1.75
N ALA A 259 -13.43 0.09 0.70
CA ALA A 259 -13.80 -0.20 -0.68
C ALA A 259 -13.76 -1.70 -0.98
N GLN A 260 -12.72 -2.40 -0.53
CA GLN A 260 -12.59 -3.84 -0.69
C GLN A 260 -13.71 -4.58 0.05
N ARG A 261 -13.99 -4.23 1.32
CA ARG A 261 -15.09 -4.82 2.09
C ARG A 261 -16.43 -4.64 1.39
N LYS A 262 -16.73 -3.41 0.94
CA LYS A 262 -17.97 -3.12 0.20
C LYS A 262 -18.07 -3.92 -1.10
N ALA A 263 -16.96 -4.10 -1.81
CA ALA A 263 -16.92 -4.89 -3.04
C ALA A 263 -17.21 -6.38 -2.76
N GLU A 264 -16.67 -6.94 -1.66
CA GLU A 264 -16.95 -8.30 -1.24
C GLU A 264 -18.42 -8.48 -0.83
N GLU A 265 -18.98 -7.55 -0.04
CA GLU A 265 -20.40 -7.56 0.37
C GLU A 265 -21.34 -7.48 -0.84
N GLU A 266 -21.06 -6.61 -1.82
CA GLU A 266 -21.83 -6.50 -3.06
C GLU A 266 -21.70 -7.76 -3.92
N PHE A 267 -20.49 -8.32 -4.03
CA PHE A 267 -20.29 -9.57 -4.74
C PHE A 267 -21.08 -10.74 -4.13
N GLU A 268 -21.06 -10.87 -2.80
CA GLU A 268 -21.87 -11.86 -2.09
C GLU A 268 -23.37 -11.63 -2.27
N ARG A 269 -23.82 -10.38 -2.29
CA ARG A 269 -25.22 -10.02 -2.59
C ARG A 269 -25.61 -10.45 -4.00
N TYR A 270 -24.75 -10.15 -4.97
CA TYR A 270 -24.94 -10.54 -6.36
C TYR A 270 -24.99 -12.06 -6.53
N LEU A 271 -24.09 -12.80 -5.88
CA LEU A 271 -24.12 -14.26 -5.90
C LEU A 271 -25.41 -14.83 -5.30
N ARG A 272 -25.91 -14.25 -4.20
CA ARG A 272 -27.20 -14.67 -3.61
C ARG A 272 -28.34 -14.39 -4.56
N GLN A 273 -28.35 -13.25 -5.24
CA GLN A 273 -29.36 -12.92 -6.26
C GLN A 273 -29.30 -13.91 -7.42
N LEU A 274 -28.15 -14.17 -7.99
CA LEU A 274 -27.99 -15.15 -9.07
C LEU A 274 -28.48 -16.55 -8.67
N ARG A 275 -28.19 -16.97 -7.43
CA ARG A 275 -28.66 -18.27 -6.93
C ARG A 275 -30.18 -18.31 -6.78
N SER A 276 -30.82 -17.20 -6.44
CA SER A 276 -32.29 -17.11 -6.31
C SER A 276 -33.00 -17.10 -7.69
N GLU A 277 -32.32 -16.62 -8.73
CA GLU A 277 -32.85 -16.53 -10.09
C GLU A 277 -32.48 -17.76 -10.96
N ALA A 278 -31.46 -18.52 -10.59
CA ALA A 278 -30.97 -19.67 -11.34
C ALA A 278 -31.71 -20.96 -10.95
N TYR A 279 -32.11 -21.72 -11.96
CA TYR A 279 -32.50 -23.12 -11.75
C TYR A 279 -31.23 -23.96 -11.59
N ILE A 280 -30.98 -24.47 -10.38
CA ILE A 280 -29.81 -25.30 -10.07
C ILE A 280 -30.20 -26.77 -10.17
N ASP A 281 -29.80 -27.45 -11.23
CA ASP A 281 -29.89 -28.91 -11.37
C ASP A 281 -28.60 -29.55 -10.82
N SER A 282 -28.66 -30.06 -9.58
CA SER A 282 -27.54 -30.75 -8.95
C SER A 282 -27.53 -32.23 -9.33
N ARG A 283 -26.61 -32.62 -10.23
CA ARG A 283 -26.41 -34.01 -10.65
C ARG A 283 -25.48 -34.80 -9.73
N LEU A 284 -25.16 -34.26 -8.56
CA LEU A 284 -24.41 -35.01 -7.53
C LEU A 284 -25.35 -36.06 -6.92
N ALA A 285 -24.97 -37.33 -6.98
CA ALA A 285 -25.71 -38.43 -6.39
C ALA A 285 -25.92 -38.16 -4.90
N LYS A 286 -27.17 -38.19 -4.43
CA LYS A 286 -27.47 -38.25 -3.01
C LYS A 286 -26.72 -39.45 -2.42
N PRO A 287 -25.96 -39.30 -1.33
CA PRO A 287 -25.43 -40.49 -0.64
C PRO A 287 -26.61 -41.39 -0.29
N ALA A 288 -26.47 -42.68 -0.67
CA ALA A 288 -27.49 -43.69 -0.34
C ALA A 288 -27.70 -43.68 1.18
N ALA A 289 -28.94 -43.48 1.60
CA ALA A 289 -29.31 -43.63 3.00
C ALA A 289 -28.94 -45.08 3.39
N ALA A 290 -28.02 -45.22 4.35
CA ALA A 290 -27.69 -46.47 4.97
C ALA A 290 -28.93 -47.01 5.67
N SER A 291 -29.40 -48.17 5.22
CA SER A 291 -30.48 -48.95 5.84
C SER A 291 -30.00 -49.56 7.14
#